data_48475ed10c620d1ffc8720133ab9b935
#
_entry.id   48475ed10c620d1ffc8720133ab9b935
#
_cell.length_a   1.000
_cell.length_b   1.000
_cell.length_c   1.000
_cell.angle_alpha   90.00
_cell.angle_beta   90.00
_cell.angle_gamma   90.00
#
_symmetry.space_group_name_H-M   'P 1'
#
loop_
_entity.id
_entity.type
_entity.pdbx_description
1 polymer ?
#
loop_
_entity_poly.entity_id
_entity_poly.type
_entity_poly.pdbx_seq_one_letter_code
_entity_poly.pdbx_strand_id
1 'polypeptide(L)'
;MPCLIKSFTKNCPGLVTFTYNEMNSPLFKKKKIKNFLNNNKEWIFGIHLQGSYERLKEFPYEDWQSFILCYNQNSKYLKNIDNQKKIDLSCQNFINIYGIETNKKYWDLCIISRDSEIKRISYTVELIKKLLNNKKDIKILIIVPDNRAFGIFNSSNKNSYFNLIPKLFNNNELKKIDFISSNVNSFGNFPLSEKTVFKFLSESKYTMINSKKEGINRTLIQGFCYGTKAIVNNDLESEIVELYLDDENSIFINDDLANSADKIVKGLNKYVYSKELMQHFRSIFSNDTSTQKLKNYLEKLLIHKGYNLKGEWFLKDLSTRLCGHGNINSFQIYYNENYFYDWFEKAKKVQDNFDCEDDFYSFKIKDKPNFYTKILGKTKDLLKKLMK
;
A
#
# COMPACT_ATOMS: atom_id res chain seq x y z
N MET A 1 -12.82 -0.84 4.82
CA MET A 1 -13.92 0.04 5.29
C MET A 1 -14.15 1.16 4.30
N PRO A 2 -15.40 1.61 4.11
CA PRO A 2 -15.66 2.81 3.36
C PRO A 2 -14.82 3.97 3.91
N CYS A 3 -14.26 4.79 3.04
CA CYS A 3 -13.52 5.97 3.44
C CYS A 3 -14.41 7.21 3.24
N LEU A 4 -14.81 7.85 4.34
CA LEU A 4 -15.56 9.12 4.30
C LEU A 4 -14.58 10.23 3.90
N ILE A 5 -14.87 10.94 2.80
CA ILE A 5 -14.05 12.05 2.32
C ILE A 5 -14.69 13.40 2.66
N LYS A 6 -16.03 13.47 2.61
CA LYS A 6 -16.78 14.69 2.91
C LYS A 6 -18.11 14.34 3.58
N SER A 7 -18.51 15.13 4.58
CA SER A 7 -19.78 14.94 5.25
C SER A 7 -20.98 15.22 4.34
N PHE A 8 -22.09 14.56 4.64
CA PHE A 8 -23.39 14.86 4.09
C PHE A 8 -23.96 16.16 4.70
N THR A 9 -24.66 16.94 3.90
CA THR A 9 -25.51 18.04 4.38
C THR A 9 -26.82 18.03 3.62
N LYS A 10 -27.87 18.70 4.13
CA LYS A 10 -29.18 18.76 3.48
C LYS A 10 -29.14 19.18 2.00
N ASN A 11 -28.15 20.00 1.62
CA ASN A 11 -28.03 20.58 0.28
C ASN A 11 -26.80 20.11 -0.50
N CYS A 12 -26.02 19.17 0.05
CA CYS A 12 -24.85 18.64 -0.61
C CYS A 12 -24.60 17.18 -0.17
N PRO A 13 -24.50 16.24 -1.10
CA PRO A 13 -24.21 14.85 -0.78
C PRO A 13 -22.85 14.69 -0.12
N GLY A 14 -22.74 13.70 0.73
CA GLY A 14 -21.46 13.26 1.25
C GLY A 14 -20.66 12.50 0.19
N LEU A 15 -19.35 12.42 0.37
CA LEU A 15 -18.45 11.70 -0.53
C LEU A 15 -17.83 10.51 0.20
N VAL A 16 -17.97 9.33 -0.39
CA VAL A 16 -17.46 8.07 0.17
C VAL A 16 -16.75 7.29 -0.93
N THR A 17 -15.62 6.68 -0.59
CA THR A 17 -14.95 5.77 -1.51
C THR A 17 -14.75 4.39 -0.88
N PHE A 18 -14.81 3.35 -1.72
CA PHE A 18 -14.60 1.96 -1.35
C PHE A 18 -13.31 1.45 -2.00
N THR A 19 -12.69 0.47 -1.37
CA THR A 19 -11.59 -0.26 -2.03
C THR A 19 -12.13 -1.19 -3.11
N TYR A 20 -11.31 -1.49 -4.10
CA TYR A 20 -11.62 -2.54 -5.08
C TYR A 20 -11.95 -3.89 -4.42
N ASN A 21 -11.25 -4.23 -3.33
CA ASN A 21 -11.50 -5.47 -2.60
C ASN A 21 -12.88 -5.49 -1.93
N GLU A 22 -13.34 -4.35 -1.40
CA GLU A 22 -14.69 -4.22 -0.84
C GLU A 22 -15.75 -4.45 -1.90
N MET A 23 -15.59 -3.79 -3.05
CA MET A 23 -16.52 -3.91 -4.16
C MET A 23 -16.66 -5.36 -4.66
N ASN A 24 -15.59 -6.14 -4.65
CA ASN A 24 -15.60 -7.55 -5.01
C ASN A 24 -16.14 -8.48 -3.93
N SER A 25 -16.45 -7.97 -2.74
CA SER A 25 -16.99 -8.78 -1.65
C SER A 25 -18.40 -9.32 -1.96
N PRO A 26 -18.83 -10.40 -1.31
CA PRO A 26 -20.19 -10.93 -1.44
C PRO A 26 -21.28 -9.91 -1.10
N LEU A 27 -20.98 -8.95 -0.22
CA LEU A 27 -21.89 -7.88 0.17
C LEU A 27 -22.33 -7.02 -1.01
N PHE A 28 -21.37 -6.55 -1.82
CA PHE A 28 -21.63 -5.68 -2.97
C PHE A 28 -22.35 -6.41 -4.12
N LYS A 29 -22.38 -7.75 -4.11
CA LYS A 29 -23.15 -8.56 -5.07
C LYS A 29 -24.66 -8.64 -4.72
N LYS A 30 -25.05 -8.25 -3.50
CA LYS A 30 -26.44 -8.30 -3.06
C LYS A 30 -27.27 -7.21 -3.73
N LYS A 31 -28.48 -7.59 -4.25
CA LYS A 31 -29.40 -6.69 -4.94
C LYS A 31 -29.76 -5.44 -4.09
N LYS A 32 -29.96 -5.62 -2.78
CA LYS A 32 -30.30 -4.51 -1.87
C LYS A 32 -29.18 -3.47 -1.80
N ILE A 33 -27.91 -3.91 -1.72
CA ILE A 33 -26.75 -3.01 -1.66
C ILE A 33 -26.58 -2.29 -3.01
N LYS A 34 -26.69 -3.00 -4.13
CA LYS A 34 -26.67 -2.36 -5.46
C LYS A 34 -27.76 -1.32 -5.61
N ASN A 35 -28.98 -1.63 -5.19
CA ASN A 35 -30.08 -0.67 -5.22
C ASN A 35 -29.81 0.56 -4.33
N PHE A 36 -29.24 0.37 -3.14
CA PHE A 36 -28.84 1.46 -2.28
C PHE A 36 -27.80 2.36 -2.97
N LEU A 37 -26.76 1.80 -3.54
CA LEU A 37 -25.68 2.54 -4.20
C LEU A 37 -26.20 3.32 -5.43
N ASN A 38 -27.07 2.70 -6.26
CA ASN A 38 -27.59 3.32 -7.47
C ASN A 38 -28.64 4.42 -7.21
N ASN A 39 -29.45 4.27 -6.16
CA ASN A 39 -30.59 5.18 -5.93
C ASN A 39 -30.37 6.19 -4.79
N ASN A 40 -29.21 6.13 -4.12
CA ASN A 40 -28.93 7.02 -3.00
C ASN A 40 -28.59 8.44 -3.49
N LYS A 41 -29.32 9.43 -2.98
CA LYS A 41 -29.11 10.85 -3.30
C LYS A 41 -28.30 11.59 -2.24
N GLU A 42 -28.10 10.97 -1.09
CA GLU A 42 -27.37 11.57 0.04
C GLU A 42 -25.85 11.38 -0.07
N TRP A 43 -25.43 10.41 -0.89
CA TRP A 43 -24.03 10.02 -1.03
C TRP A 43 -23.61 9.94 -2.50
N ILE A 44 -22.43 10.41 -2.79
CA ILE A 44 -21.70 10.17 -4.03
C ILE A 44 -20.60 9.16 -3.73
N PHE A 45 -20.59 8.09 -4.49
CA PHE A 45 -19.69 6.97 -4.27
C PHE A 45 -18.56 6.95 -5.27
N GLY A 46 -17.36 6.62 -4.78
CA GLY A 46 -16.18 6.37 -5.60
C GLY A 46 -15.52 5.04 -5.26
N ILE A 47 -14.56 4.69 -6.08
CA ILE A 47 -13.69 3.53 -5.89
C ILE A 47 -12.25 4.00 -5.83
N HIS A 48 -11.45 3.40 -4.96
CA HIS A 48 -10.02 3.54 -5.03
C HIS A 48 -9.35 2.19 -5.32
N LEU A 49 -8.48 2.22 -6.31
CA LEU A 49 -7.80 1.06 -6.81
C LEU A 49 -6.52 0.81 -6.03
N GLN A 50 -6.33 -0.43 -5.61
CA GLN A 50 -5.15 -0.89 -4.87
C GLN A 50 -4.60 -2.16 -5.52
N GLY A 51 -3.29 -2.32 -5.51
CA GLY A 51 -2.63 -3.50 -6.05
C GLY A 51 -2.39 -3.43 -7.56
N SER A 52 -1.97 -4.53 -8.17
CA SER A 52 -1.69 -4.57 -9.61
C SER A 52 -2.98 -4.50 -10.43
N TYR A 53 -2.92 -3.77 -11.53
CA TYR A 53 -4.06 -3.60 -12.45
C TYR A 53 -4.48 -4.89 -13.18
N GLU A 54 -3.68 -5.92 -13.17
CA GLU A 54 -4.04 -7.20 -13.76
C GLU A 54 -5.35 -7.75 -13.18
N ARG A 55 -5.64 -7.43 -11.91
CA ARG A 55 -6.93 -7.73 -11.27
C ARG A 55 -8.09 -6.92 -11.83
N LEU A 56 -7.80 -5.86 -12.60
CA LEU A 56 -8.81 -4.97 -13.17
C LEU A 56 -9.30 -5.41 -14.57
N LYS A 57 -8.74 -6.46 -15.18
CA LYS A 57 -9.21 -6.97 -16.46
C LYS A 57 -10.71 -7.27 -16.47
N GLU A 58 -11.25 -7.53 -15.29
CA GLU A 58 -12.66 -7.83 -15.05
C GLU A 58 -13.32 -6.77 -14.14
N PHE A 59 -12.78 -5.54 -14.10
CA PHE A 59 -13.34 -4.49 -13.25
C PHE A 59 -14.79 -4.20 -13.68
N PRO A 60 -15.80 -4.60 -12.90
CA PRO A 60 -17.18 -4.31 -13.20
C PRO A 60 -17.43 -2.82 -12.90
N TYR A 61 -17.33 -2.00 -13.94
CA TYR A 61 -17.80 -0.63 -13.84
C TYR A 61 -19.32 -0.65 -13.67
N GLU A 62 -19.80 0.03 -12.63
CA GLU A 62 -21.22 0.20 -12.35
C GLU A 62 -21.57 1.72 -12.29
N ASP A 63 -22.78 2.08 -12.69
CA ASP A 63 -23.20 3.51 -12.83
C ASP A 63 -23.11 4.32 -11.55
N TRP A 64 -23.23 3.68 -10.38
CA TRP A 64 -23.09 4.35 -9.08
C TRP A 64 -21.66 4.87 -8.82
N GLN A 65 -20.67 4.40 -9.54
CA GLN A 65 -19.27 4.83 -9.39
C GLN A 65 -19.09 6.20 -10.07
N SER A 66 -19.18 7.23 -9.28
CA SER A 66 -19.06 8.61 -9.77
C SER A 66 -17.63 9.08 -9.96
N PHE A 67 -16.66 8.47 -9.25
CA PHE A 67 -15.23 8.75 -9.39
C PHE A 67 -14.36 7.55 -9.05
N ILE A 68 -13.17 7.50 -9.64
CA ILE A 68 -12.20 6.42 -9.47
C ILE A 68 -10.83 7.02 -9.20
N LEU A 69 -10.29 6.69 -8.03
CA LEU A 69 -8.90 7.00 -7.69
C LEU A 69 -8.01 5.87 -8.21
N CYS A 70 -7.09 6.17 -9.10
CA CYS A 70 -6.27 5.16 -9.79
C CYS A 70 -4.80 5.58 -9.87
N TYR A 71 -3.92 4.65 -10.19
CA TYR A 71 -2.49 4.95 -10.34
C TYR A 71 -2.17 5.69 -11.65
N ASN A 72 -2.92 5.34 -12.69
CA ASN A 72 -2.73 5.84 -14.05
C ASN A 72 -4.09 5.84 -14.75
N GLN A 73 -4.65 7.04 -14.97
CA GLN A 73 -5.93 7.19 -15.66
C GLN A 73 -5.86 6.73 -17.13
N ASN A 74 -4.67 6.68 -17.72
CA ASN A 74 -4.45 6.25 -19.09
C ASN A 74 -4.15 4.74 -19.20
N SER A 75 -4.21 4.01 -18.06
CA SER A 75 -3.98 2.58 -18.06
C SER A 75 -4.89 1.85 -19.05
N LYS A 76 -4.30 0.89 -19.79
CA LYS A 76 -5.04 0.01 -20.71
C LYS A 76 -6.23 -0.72 -20.06
N TYR A 77 -6.17 -0.94 -18.77
CA TYR A 77 -7.23 -1.62 -18.00
C TYR A 77 -8.42 -0.71 -17.67
N LEU A 78 -8.27 0.60 -17.84
CA LEU A 78 -9.30 1.61 -17.53
C LEU A 78 -9.82 2.33 -18.79
N LYS A 79 -9.52 1.82 -19.98
CA LYS A 79 -9.90 2.45 -21.26
C LYS A 79 -11.39 2.63 -21.45
N ASN A 80 -12.20 1.72 -20.90
CA ASN A 80 -13.66 1.74 -21.00
C ASN A 80 -14.33 2.70 -20.01
N ILE A 81 -13.56 3.38 -19.16
CA ILE A 81 -14.07 4.29 -18.14
C ILE A 81 -13.82 5.73 -18.60
N ASP A 82 -14.85 6.56 -18.51
CA ASP A 82 -14.75 7.98 -18.82
C ASP A 82 -13.60 8.65 -18.06
N ASN A 83 -12.79 9.41 -18.76
CA ASN A 83 -11.65 10.13 -18.19
C ASN A 83 -12.06 11.15 -17.12
N GLN A 84 -13.26 11.74 -17.23
CA GLN A 84 -13.77 12.67 -16.22
C GLN A 84 -14.03 11.99 -14.87
N LYS A 85 -14.23 10.67 -14.87
CA LYS A 85 -14.45 9.88 -13.65
C LYS A 85 -13.15 9.36 -13.02
N LYS A 86 -11.99 9.57 -13.66
CA LYS A 86 -10.70 9.05 -13.21
C LYS A 86 -9.79 10.16 -12.75
N ILE A 87 -9.00 9.89 -11.73
CA ILE A 87 -7.94 10.77 -11.25
C ILE A 87 -6.71 9.95 -10.87
N ASP A 88 -5.52 10.42 -11.27
CA ASP A 88 -4.23 9.82 -10.90
C ASP A 88 -3.92 10.10 -9.44
N LEU A 89 -4.56 9.33 -8.57
CA LEU A 89 -4.35 9.28 -7.14
C LEU A 89 -4.65 7.88 -6.61
N SER A 90 -3.75 7.35 -5.84
CA SER A 90 -3.95 6.10 -5.09
C SER A 90 -3.56 6.32 -3.63
N CYS A 91 -3.77 5.36 -2.77
CA CYS A 91 -3.33 5.45 -1.38
C CYS A 91 -1.81 5.66 -1.23
N GLN A 92 -1.02 5.32 -2.24
CA GLN A 92 0.42 5.49 -2.26
C GLN A 92 0.86 6.94 -2.54
N ASN A 93 -0.03 7.78 -3.05
CA ASN A 93 0.29 9.18 -3.35
C ASN A 93 0.34 10.08 -2.12
N PHE A 94 -0.18 9.65 -0.97
CA PHE A 94 -0.26 10.49 0.22
C PHE A 94 0.94 10.23 1.14
N ILE A 95 2.13 10.71 0.75
CA ILE A 95 3.36 10.53 1.51
C ILE A 95 3.55 11.71 2.48
N ASN A 96 3.62 11.41 3.77
CA ASN A 96 3.92 12.41 4.78
C ASN A 96 5.38 12.88 4.67
N ILE A 97 5.59 14.19 4.68
CA ILE A 97 6.92 14.80 4.63
C ILE A 97 7.30 15.32 6.01
N TYR A 98 8.13 14.58 6.73
CA TYR A 98 8.49 14.84 8.13
C TYR A 98 9.69 15.80 8.32
N GLY A 99 10.10 16.53 7.30
CA GLY A 99 11.31 17.39 7.42
C GLY A 99 12.61 16.58 7.60
N ILE A 100 12.60 15.28 7.34
CA ILE A 100 13.78 14.43 7.40
C ILE A 100 14.51 14.58 6.07
N GLU A 101 15.66 15.27 6.11
CA GLU A 101 16.54 15.39 4.96
C GLU A 101 17.96 15.03 5.37
N THR A 102 18.61 14.20 4.56
CA THR A 102 20.03 13.93 4.72
C THR A 102 20.66 13.58 3.37
N ASN A 103 21.79 14.22 3.10
CA ASN A 103 22.68 13.83 2.00
C ASN A 103 23.72 12.78 2.46
N LYS A 104 23.81 12.50 3.76
CA LYS A 104 24.67 11.47 4.32
C LYS A 104 23.98 10.12 4.22
N LYS A 105 24.49 9.24 3.36
CA LYS A 105 23.97 7.89 3.16
C LYS A 105 24.79 6.90 3.99
N TYR A 106 24.11 6.19 4.88
CA TYR A 106 24.74 5.17 5.74
C TYR A 106 24.67 3.77 5.09
N TRP A 107 23.55 3.45 4.44
CA TRP A 107 23.38 2.19 3.74
C TRP A 107 23.49 2.38 2.23
N ASP A 108 24.12 1.43 1.57
CA ASP A 108 24.14 1.36 0.12
C ASP A 108 22.80 0.86 -0.43
N LEU A 109 22.23 -0.15 0.22
CA LEU A 109 20.96 -0.75 -0.15
C LEU A 109 19.99 -0.79 1.04
N CYS A 110 18.72 -0.53 0.76
CA CYS A 110 17.61 -0.73 1.70
C CYS A 110 16.59 -1.67 1.04
N ILE A 111 16.21 -2.74 1.72
CA ILE A 111 15.22 -3.71 1.28
C ILE A 111 14.12 -3.76 2.32
N ILE A 112 12.93 -3.30 1.95
CA ILE A 112 11.75 -3.33 2.80
C ILE A 112 10.72 -4.24 2.14
N SER A 113 10.53 -5.43 2.68
CA SER A 113 9.75 -6.46 2.02
C SER A 113 9.00 -7.33 3.00
N ARG A 114 7.83 -7.84 2.58
CA ARG A 114 7.20 -8.97 3.25
C ARG A 114 7.92 -10.26 2.87
N ASP A 115 7.90 -11.23 3.79
CA ASP A 115 8.47 -12.56 3.56
C ASP A 115 7.49 -13.42 2.73
N SER A 116 7.44 -13.20 1.43
CA SER A 116 6.53 -13.88 0.49
C SER A 116 7.21 -14.22 -0.85
N GLU A 117 6.77 -15.28 -1.51
CA GLU A 117 7.36 -15.78 -2.77
C GLU A 117 7.36 -14.73 -3.89
N ILE A 118 6.30 -13.93 -4.00
CA ILE A 118 6.19 -12.87 -5.02
C ILE A 118 7.34 -11.85 -4.93
N LYS A 119 8.01 -11.76 -3.77
CA LYS A 119 9.13 -10.86 -3.51
C LYS A 119 10.49 -11.44 -3.92
N ARG A 120 10.52 -12.65 -4.50
CA ARG A 120 11.74 -13.32 -5.02
C ARG A 120 12.89 -13.35 -4.00
N ILE A 121 12.58 -13.78 -2.79
CA ILE A 121 13.49 -13.70 -1.64
C ILE A 121 14.78 -14.47 -1.92
N SER A 122 14.71 -15.69 -2.48
CA SER A 122 15.91 -16.48 -2.81
C SER A 122 16.84 -15.72 -3.74
N TYR A 123 16.29 -15.18 -4.84
CA TYR A 123 17.05 -14.35 -5.77
C TYR A 123 17.69 -13.14 -5.06
N THR A 124 16.91 -12.45 -4.21
CA THR A 124 17.40 -11.28 -3.47
C THR A 124 18.58 -11.64 -2.56
N VAL A 125 18.46 -12.74 -1.81
CA VAL A 125 19.51 -13.18 -0.87
C VAL A 125 20.76 -13.64 -1.62
N GLU A 126 20.62 -14.37 -2.72
CA GLU A 126 21.74 -14.79 -3.59
C GLU A 126 22.43 -13.59 -4.24
N LEU A 127 21.68 -12.60 -4.69
CA LEU A 127 22.21 -11.35 -5.22
C LEU A 127 22.99 -10.58 -4.16
N ILE A 128 22.49 -10.49 -2.93
CA ILE A 128 23.21 -9.88 -1.80
C ILE A 128 24.53 -10.63 -1.55
N LYS A 129 24.52 -11.96 -1.55
CA LYS A 129 25.73 -12.77 -1.41
C LYS A 129 26.76 -12.43 -2.48
N LYS A 130 26.32 -12.31 -3.74
CA LYS A 130 27.19 -11.94 -4.86
C LYS A 130 27.75 -10.53 -4.70
N LEU A 131 26.91 -9.57 -4.26
CA LEU A 131 27.32 -8.19 -4.01
C LEU A 131 28.41 -8.10 -2.93
N LEU A 132 28.26 -8.82 -1.82
CA LEU A 132 29.25 -8.84 -0.74
C LEU A 132 30.61 -9.42 -1.18
N ASN A 133 30.59 -10.30 -2.17
CA ASN A 133 31.82 -10.82 -2.77
C ASN A 133 32.50 -9.79 -3.71
N ASN A 134 31.67 -9.02 -4.48
CA ASN A 134 32.18 -8.06 -5.45
C ASN A 134 32.59 -6.72 -4.82
N LYS A 135 31.94 -6.32 -3.70
CA LYS A 135 32.18 -5.06 -2.99
C LYS A 135 32.24 -5.28 -1.48
N LYS A 136 33.48 -5.28 -0.95
CA LYS A 136 33.73 -5.63 0.45
C LYS A 136 33.22 -4.65 1.50
N ASP A 137 32.98 -3.40 1.14
CA ASP A 137 32.55 -2.30 2.02
C ASP A 137 31.04 -1.95 1.92
N ILE A 138 30.29 -2.75 1.17
CA ILE A 138 28.84 -2.52 1.01
C ILE A 138 28.09 -2.72 2.33
N LYS A 139 27.14 -1.82 2.62
CA LYS A 139 26.24 -1.88 3.77
C LYS A 139 24.79 -2.04 3.32
N ILE A 140 24.11 -3.01 3.89
CA ILE A 140 22.78 -3.41 3.46
C ILE A 140 21.83 -3.38 4.66
N LEU A 141 20.68 -2.72 4.50
CA LEU A 141 19.59 -2.74 5.46
C LEU A 141 18.45 -3.60 4.92
N ILE A 142 17.99 -4.57 5.70
CA ILE A 142 16.85 -5.41 5.39
C ILE A 142 15.82 -5.28 6.49
N ILE A 143 14.59 -4.88 6.14
CA ILE A 143 13.48 -4.71 7.06
C ILE A 143 12.35 -5.66 6.65
N VAL A 144 12.04 -6.63 7.49
CA VAL A 144 11.03 -7.66 7.22
C VAL A 144 10.11 -7.81 8.42
N PRO A 145 8.78 -7.59 8.28
CA PRO A 145 7.85 -7.89 9.35
C PRO A 145 7.79 -9.39 9.61
N ASP A 146 7.88 -9.79 10.87
CA ASP A 146 7.76 -11.19 11.27
C ASP A 146 6.30 -11.60 11.39
N ASN A 147 5.77 -12.16 10.32
CA ASN A 147 4.39 -12.63 10.24
C ASN A 147 4.24 -14.14 10.54
N ARG A 148 5.30 -14.81 11.02
CA ARG A 148 5.29 -16.27 11.25
C ARG A 148 4.20 -16.70 12.22
N ALA A 149 3.91 -15.89 13.23
CA ALA A 149 2.87 -16.18 14.22
C ALA A 149 1.45 -16.24 13.65
N PHE A 150 1.21 -15.67 12.45
CA PHE A 150 -0.13 -15.62 11.87
C PHE A 150 -0.40 -16.72 10.84
N GLY A 151 0.59 -17.55 10.50
CA GLY A 151 0.44 -18.65 9.53
C GLY A 151 0.06 -18.24 8.11
N ILE A 152 0.03 -16.94 7.81
CA ILE A 152 -0.48 -16.39 6.55
C ILE A 152 0.60 -16.39 5.47
N PHE A 153 1.85 -16.28 5.88
CA PHE A 153 3.02 -16.47 5.03
C PHE A 153 3.72 -17.69 5.59
N ASN A 154 3.77 -18.76 4.81
CA ASN A 154 4.29 -20.05 5.23
C ASN A 154 5.64 -19.89 5.94
N SER A 155 5.62 -19.93 7.27
CA SER A 155 6.84 -19.99 8.10
C SER A 155 7.67 -21.23 7.82
N SER A 156 7.08 -22.23 7.15
CA SER A 156 7.75 -23.40 6.57
C SER A 156 8.44 -23.12 5.24
N ASN A 157 8.32 -21.91 4.68
CA ASN A 157 8.96 -21.58 3.41
C ASN A 157 10.48 -21.58 3.58
N LYS A 158 11.16 -22.58 2.99
CA LYS A 158 12.60 -22.70 2.97
C LYS A 158 13.29 -21.46 2.37
N ASN A 159 12.55 -20.66 1.60
CA ASN A 159 13.00 -19.46 0.90
C ASN A 159 12.73 -18.16 1.67
N SER A 160 12.51 -18.21 2.97
CA SER A 160 12.34 -17.06 3.85
C SER A 160 13.68 -16.35 4.11
N TYR A 161 13.68 -15.04 4.30
CA TYR A 161 14.85 -14.28 4.78
C TYR A 161 15.37 -14.84 6.10
N PHE A 162 14.50 -15.23 7.02
CA PHE A 162 14.85 -15.80 8.32
C PHE A 162 15.60 -17.13 8.22
N ASN A 163 15.36 -17.89 7.15
CA ASN A 163 16.00 -19.18 6.92
C ASN A 163 17.26 -19.05 6.05
N LEU A 164 17.22 -18.19 5.02
CA LEU A 164 18.30 -18.08 4.04
C LEU A 164 19.49 -17.25 4.55
N ILE A 165 19.24 -16.15 5.27
CA ILE A 165 20.33 -15.28 5.74
C ILE A 165 21.28 -16.04 6.67
N PRO A 166 20.83 -16.69 7.77
CA PRO A 166 21.73 -17.44 8.64
C PRO A 166 22.44 -18.61 7.96
N LYS A 167 21.82 -19.19 6.91
CA LYS A 167 22.39 -20.34 6.18
C LYS A 167 23.47 -19.95 5.19
N LEU A 168 23.30 -18.82 4.51
CA LEU A 168 24.13 -18.46 3.35
C LEU A 168 25.29 -17.52 3.68
N PHE A 169 25.21 -16.78 4.80
CA PHE A 169 26.20 -15.74 5.13
C PHE A 169 27.05 -16.16 6.33
N ASN A 170 28.35 -15.91 6.22
CA ASN A 170 29.29 -16.08 7.33
C ASN A 170 29.27 -14.83 8.26
N ASN A 171 29.94 -14.95 9.42
CA ASN A 171 29.94 -13.89 10.45
C ASN A 171 30.50 -12.54 9.94
N ASN A 172 31.46 -12.54 9.01
CA ASN A 172 32.03 -11.30 8.45
C ASN A 172 31.05 -10.62 7.47
N GLU A 173 30.27 -11.39 6.75
CA GLU A 173 29.24 -10.91 5.84
C GLU A 173 28.03 -10.39 6.63
N LEU A 174 27.61 -11.09 7.70
CA LEU A 174 26.51 -10.67 8.56
C LEU A 174 26.77 -9.31 9.22
N LYS A 175 28.03 -8.95 9.54
CA LYS A 175 28.38 -7.61 10.06
C LYS A 175 28.07 -6.46 9.08
N LYS A 176 27.79 -6.74 7.81
CA LYS A 176 27.47 -5.76 6.77
C LYS A 176 25.98 -5.67 6.47
N ILE A 177 25.18 -6.54 7.11
CA ILE A 177 23.74 -6.64 6.93
C ILE A 177 23.08 -6.25 8.24
N ASP A 178 22.42 -5.08 8.25
CA ASP A 178 21.53 -4.70 9.33
C ASP A 178 20.16 -5.32 9.05
N PHE A 179 19.79 -6.33 9.85
CA PHE A 179 18.52 -7.04 9.70
C PHE A 179 17.55 -6.63 10.81
N ILE A 180 16.49 -5.93 10.42
CA ILE A 180 15.45 -5.46 11.35
C ILE A 180 14.19 -6.27 11.12
N SER A 181 13.76 -6.94 12.18
CA SER A 181 12.50 -7.65 12.22
C SER A 181 11.85 -7.50 13.58
N SER A 182 10.56 -7.42 13.62
CA SER A 182 9.81 -7.48 14.87
C SER A 182 8.53 -8.27 14.68
N ASN A 183 8.12 -8.95 15.75
CA ASN A 183 6.82 -9.58 15.80
C ASN A 183 5.74 -8.53 15.61
N VAL A 184 4.80 -8.81 14.71
CA VAL A 184 3.63 -7.96 14.51
C VAL A 184 2.45 -8.56 15.25
N ASN A 185 1.79 -7.72 16.04
CA ASN A 185 0.65 -8.16 16.87
C ASN A 185 -0.64 -8.33 16.06
N SER A 186 -0.64 -7.91 14.79
CA SER A 186 -1.78 -8.03 13.90
C SER A 186 -1.36 -8.11 12.44
N PHE A 187 -2.19 -8.77 11.63
CA PHE A 187 -1.99 -8.81 10.18
C PHE A 187 -2.01 -7.40 9.58
N GLY A 188 -1.01 -7.10 8.76
CA GLY A 188 -0.91 -5.81 8.07
C GLY A 188 -0.14 -4.72 8.81
N ASN A 189 0.15 -4.90 10.11
CA ASN A 189 1.00 -3.95 10.82
C ASN A 189 2.46 -4.10 10.37
N PHE A 190 3.09 -2.97 10.12
CA PHE A 190 4.52 -2.90 9.88
C PHE A 190 5.24 -2.65 11.21
N PRO A 191 6.43 -3.26 11.45
CA PRO A 191 7.08 -3.23 12.76
C PRO A 191 7.61 -1.85 13.18
N LEU A 192 7.71 -0.93 12.24
CA LEU A 192 8.29 0.39 12.47
C LEU A 192 7.30 1.50 12.16
N SER A 193 7.43 2.63 12.85
CA SER A 193 6.67 3.82 12.51
C SER A 193 7.05 4.31 11.10
N GLU A 194 6.11 4.95 10.42
CA GLU A 194 6.35 5.52 9.09
C GLU A 194 7.56 6.49 9.11
N LYS A 195 7.66 7.34 10.14
CA LYS A 195 8.78 8.27 10.33
C LYS A 195 10.14 7.55 10.43
N THR A 196 10.19 6.41 11.13
CA THR A 196 11.40 5.59 11.25
C THR A 196 11.79 5.00 9.90
N VAL A 197 10.81 4.46 9.14
CA VAL A 197 11.04 3.95 7.78
C VAL A 197 11.60 5.04 6.87
N PHE A 198 11.05 6.25 6.93
CA PHE A 198 11.52 7.36 6.11
C PHE A 198 12.93 7.81 6.48
N LYS A 199 13.27 7.75 7.77
CA LYS A 199 14.64 8.00 8.21
C LYS A 199 15.62 6.99 7.59
N PHE A 200 15.30 5.70 7.61
CA PHE A 200 16.12 4.68 6.97
C PHE A 200 16.22 4.86 5.45
N LEU A 201 15.13 5.16 4.79
CA LEU A 201 15.16 5.48 3.36
C LEU A 201 16.02 6.70 3.08
N SER A 202 15.88 7.79 3.85
CA SER A 202 16.69 9.01 3.65
C SER A 202 18.19 8.77 3.82
N GLU A 203 18.59 7.78 4.59
CA GLU A 203 19.98 7.39 4.83
C GLU A 203 20.48 6.26 3.93
N SER A 204 19.65 5.79 2.99
CA SER A 204 20.00 4.75 2.03
C SER A 204 20.24 5.35 0.64
N LYS A 205 21.19 4.79 -0.14
CA LYS A 205 21.42 5.19 -1.54
C LYS A 205 20.33 4.66 -2.47
N TYR A 206 20.03 3.38 -2.35
CA TYR A 206 19.06 2.70 -3.20
C TYR A 206 18.08 1.88 -2.38
N THR A 207 16.82 1.86 -2.84
CA THR A 207 15.80 0.89 -2.43
C THR A 207 15.69 -0.21 -3.48
N MET A 208 15.79 -1.48 -3.06
CA MET A 208 15.73 -2.62 -3.99
C MET A 208 14.37 -3.30 -3.94
N ILE A 209 13.77 -3.49 -5.11
CA ILE A 209 12.51 -4.21 -5.31
C ILE A 209 12.70 -5.29 -6.38
N ASN A 210 12.62 -6.54 -5.98
CA ASN A 210 12.78 -7.70 -6.87
C ASN A 210 11.48 -8.42 -7.21
N SER A 211 10.34 -7.86 -6.82
CA SER A 211 9.02 -8.45 -7.14
C SER A 211 8.81 -8.54 -8.64
N LYS A 212 8.12 -9.61 -9.10
CA LYS A 212 7.70 -9.70 -10.51
C LYS A 212 6.50 -8.82 -10.81
N LYS A 213 5.61 -8.62 -9.82
CA LYS A 213 4.37 -7.86 -9.99
C LYS A 213 4.14 -6.95 -8.79
N GLU A 214 3.85 -5.72 -9.07
CA GLU A 214 3.44 -4.72 -8.09
C GLU A 214 2.33 -3.84 -8.68
N GLY A 215 1.56 -3.22 -7.79
CA GLY A 215 0.89 -1.97 -8.16
C GLY A 215 1.93 -0.84 -8.20
N ILE A 216 1.58 0.34 -7.73
CA ILE A 216 2.61 1.30 -7.35
C ILE A 216 3.25 0.82 -6.04
N ASN A 217 4.54 0.52 -6.07
CA ASN A 217 5.25 0.09 -4.89
C ASN A 217 5.46 1.27 -3.94
N ARG A 218 4.79 1.23 -2.78
CA ARG A 218 4.85 2.33 -1.80
C ARG A 218 6.27 2.63 -1.33
N THR A 219 7.09 1.60 -1.13
CA THR A 219 8.47 1.78 -0.66
C THR A 219 9.33 2.52 -1.67
N LEU A 220 9.14 2.30 -2.98
CA LEU A 220 9.84 3.07 -4.01
C LEU A 220 9.45 4.54 -3.96
N ILE A 221 8.14 4.84 -3.94
CA ILE A 221 7.65 6.22 -3.89
C ILE A 221 8.14 6.93 -2.62
N GLN A 222 8.06 6.25 -1.48
CA GLN A 222 8.63 6.76 -0.23
C GLN A 222 10.12 7.02 -0.36
N GLY A 223 10.86 6.08 -0.95
CA GLY A 223 12.29 6.23 -1.20
C GLY A 223 12.61 7.48 -2.03
N PHE A 224 11.93 7.68 -3.15
CA PHE A 224 12.11 8.85 -4.00
C PHE A 224 11.81 10.16 -3.25
N CYS A 225 10.73 10.23 -2.48
CA CYS A 225 10.38 11.39 -1.67
C CYS A 225 11.43 11.71 -0.58
N TYR A 226 12.32 10.76 -0.28
CA TYR A 226 13.39 10.91 0.72
C TYR A 226 14.80 10.80 0.14
N GLY A 227 14.92 10.93 -1.19
CA GLY A 227 16.21 11.03 -1.90
C GLY A 227 16.94 9.69 -2.04
N THR A 228 16.19 8.60 -2.06
CA THR A 228 16.71 7.24 -2.34
C THR A 228 16.37 6.90 -3.80
N LYS A 229 17.34 6.35 -4.55
CA LYS A 229 17.11 5.83 -5.89
C LYS A 229 16.61 4.39 -5.87
N ALA A 230 16.23 3.83 -7.01
CA ALA A 230 15.66 2.49 -7.11
C ALA A 230 16.65 1.48 -7.69
N ILE A 231 16.53 0.21 -7.26
CA ILE A 231 17.03 -0.97 -7.99
C ILE A 231 15.82 -1.86 -8.24
N VAL A 232 15.53 -2.13 -9.50
CA VAL A 232 14.35 -2.92 -9.89
C VAL A 232 14.73 -3.95 -10.95
N ASN A 233 14.01 -5.07 -10.95
CA ASN A 233 14.20 -6.06 -12.00
C ASN A 233 13.49 -5.62 -13.29
N ASN A 234 14.12 -5.85 -14.45
CA ASN A 234 13.57 -5.52 -15.77
C ASN A 234 12.21 -6.18 -16.06
N ASP A 235 11.92 -7.31 -15.41
CA ASP A 235 10.68 -8.06 -15.55
C ASP A 235 9.59 -7.60 -14.57
N LEU A 236 9.80 -6.48 -13.86
CA LEU A 236 8.80 -5.93 -12.96
C LEU A 236 7.59 -5.44 -13.74
N GLU A 237 6.48 -6.17 -13.65
CA GLU A 237 5.18 -5.74 -14.15
C GLU A 237 4.56 -4.74 -13.16
N SER A 238 4.69 -3.45 -13.45
CA SER A 238 4.15 -2.37 -12.62
C SER A 238 4.03 -1.08 -13.42
N GLU A 239 2.93 -0.38 -13.24
CA GLU A 239 2.71 0.95 -13.84
C GLU A 239 3.77 1.98 -13.38
N ILE A 240 4.44 1.76 -12.25
CA ILE A 240 5.49 2.65 -11.76
C ILE A 240 6.70 2.67 -12.71
N VAL A 241 6.99 1.55 -13.39
CA VAL A 241 8.13 1.44 -14.31
C VAL A 241 7.98 2.42 -15.46
N GLU A 242 6.82 2.40 -16.11
CA GLU A 242 6.54 3.25 -17.27
C GLU A 242 6.38 4.73 -16.91
N LEU A 243 5.89 5.03 -15.69
CA LEU A 243 5.55 6.39 -15.30
C LEU A 243 6.69 7.15 -14.64
N TYR A 244 7.57 6.47 -13.91
CA TYR A 244 8.45 7.13 -12.94
C TYR A 244 9.88 6.61 -12.91
N LEU A 245 10.22 5.49 -13.58
CA LEU A 245 11.57 4.91 -13.55
C LEU A 245 12.32 5.21 -14.84
N ASP A 246 13.56 5.68 -14.68
CA ASP A 246 14.50 5.95 -15.76
C ASP A 246 15.95 5.66 -15.30
N ASP A 247 16.92 5.85 -16.18
CA ASP A 247 18.33 5.60 -15.88
C ASP A 247 18.94 6.61 -14.89
N GLU A 248 18.30 7.75 -14.64
CA GLU A 248 18.78 8.76 -13.68
C GLU A 248 18.42 8.37 -12.26
N ASN A 249 17.25 7.76 -12.08
CA ASN A 249 16.72 7.42 -10.76
C ASN A 249 16.75 5.92 -10.43
N SER A 250 17.10 5.05 -11.40
CA SER A 250 16.98 3.60 -11.26
C SER A 250 18.15 2.82 -11.85
N ILE A 251 18.44 1.66 -11.25
CA ILE A 251 19.29 0.62 -11.82
C ILE A 251 18.40 -0.56 -12.20
N PHE A 252 18.37 -0.88 -13.50
CA PHE A 252 17.62 -2.02 -14.01
C PHE A 252 18.50 -3.27 -14.02
N ILE A 253 18.07 -4.30 -13.28
CA ILE A 253 18.75 -5.60 -13.15
C ILE A 253 17.94 -6.70 -13.83
N ASN A 254 18.51 -7.90 -13.97
CA ASN A 254 17.86 -9.06 -14.58
C ASN A 254 18.10 -10.33 -13.75
N ASP A 255 17.70 -11.50 -14.26
CA ASP A 255 17.86 -12.77 -13.56
C ASP A 255 19.30 -13.29 -13.53
N ASP A 256 20.23 -12.72 -14.30
CA ASP A 256 21.66 -13.01 -14.18
C ASP A 256 22.24 -12.28 -12.96
N LEU A 257 22.56 -13.06 -11.93
CA LEU A 257 23.07 -12.56 -10.67
C LEU A 257 24.43 -11.85 -10.80
N ALA A 258 25.31 -12.32 -11.70
CA ALA A 258 26.64 -11.74 -11.89
C ALA A 258 26.52 -10.38 -12.57
N ASN A 259 25.78 -10.30 -13.68
CA ASN A 259 25.53 -9.05 -14.38
C ASN A 259 24.77 -8.04 -13.48
N SER A 260 23.79 -8.50 -12.73
CA SER A 260 23.04 -7.66 -11.80
C SER A 260 23.90 -7.10 -10.67
N ALA A 261 24.76 -7.92 -10.08
CA ALA A 261 25.72 -7.47 -9.06
C ALA A 261 26.68 -6.42 -9.62
N ASP A 262 27.23 -6.64 -10.82
CA ASP A 262 28.15 -5.70 -11.46
C ASP A 262 27.46 -4.36 -11.80
N LYS A 263 26.22 -4.37 -12.30
CA LYS A 263 25.44 -3.16 -12.53
C LYS A 263 25.21 -2.38 -11.25
N ILE A 264 24.85 -3.05 -10.15
CA ILE A 264 24.64 -2.43 -8.84
C ILE A 264 25.93 -1.81 -8.33
N VAL A 265 27.08 -2.53 -8.38
CA VAL A 265 28.38 -2.00 -7.94
C VAL A 265 28.77 -0.76 -8.76
N LYS A 266 28.60 -0.81 -10.08
CA LYS A 266 28.83 0.35 -10.97
C LYS A 266 27.93 1.53 -10.59
N GLY A 267 26.64 1.30 -10.33
CA GLY A 267 25.69 2.32 -9.90
C GLY A 267 26.06 2.92 -8.54
N LEU A 268 26.44 2.08 -7.57
CA LEU A 268 26.88 2.54 -6.24
C LEU A 268 28.13 3.45 -6.32
N ASN A 269 29.06 3.15 -7.21
CA ASN A 269 30.27 3.95 -7.41
C ASN A 269 29.98 5.28 -8.11
N LYS A 270 28.88 5.37 -8.89
CA LYS A 270 28.43 6.58 -9.58
C LYS A 270 27.29 7.30 -8.86
N TYR A 271 26.92 6.84 -7.67
CA TYR A 271 25.78 7.42 -6.94
C TYR A 271 26.02 8.90 -6.63
N VAL A 272 25.06 9.72 -7.02
CA VAL A 272 24.98 11.14 -6.66
C VAL A 272 23.59 11.38 -6.05
N TYR A 273 23.57 12.00 -4.89
CA TYR A 273 22.32 12.47 -4.29
C TYR A 273 21.76 13.63 -5.11
N SER A 274 20.49 13.57 -5.47
CA SER A 274 19.80 14.67 -6.15
C SER A 274 18.67 15.20 -5.29
N LYS A 275 18.79 16.46 -4.88
CA LYS A 275 17.74 17.17 -4.15
C LYS A 275 16.58 17.52 -5.10
N GLU A 276 16.91 17.84 -6.35
CA GLU A 276 15.94 18.16 -7.40
C GLU A 276 15.02 16.98 -7.67
N LEU A 277 15.57 15.77 -7.82
CA LEU A 277 14.81 14.54 -8.00
C LEU A 277 13.88 14.30 -6.81
N MET A 278 14.38 14.44 -5.59
CA MET A 278 13.59 14.31 -4.37
C MET A 278 12.42 15.31 -4.33
N GLN A 279 12.69 16.58 -4.65
CA GLN A 279 11.66 17.63 -4.68
C GLN A 279 10.63 17.38 -5.78
N HIS A 280 11.05 16.90 -6.95
CA HIS A 280 10.15 16.49 -8.02
C HIS A 280 9.15 15.42 -7.52
N PHE A 281 9.62 14.34 -6.89
CA PHE A 281 8.71 13.31 -6.37
C PHE A 281 7.84 13.82 -5.22
N ARG A 282 8.33 14.70 -4.35
CA ARG A 282 7.51 15.34 -3.31
C ARG A 282 6.40 16.19 -3.89
N SER A 283 6.64 16.88 -5.01
CA SER A 283 5.62 17.69 -5.69
C SER A 283 4.49 16.87 -6.29
N ILE A 284 4.72 15.57 -6.51
CA ILE A 284 3.71 14.63 -7.03
C ILE A 284 3.02 13.84 -5.92
N PHE A 285 3.80 13.37 -4.94
CA PHE A 285 3.38 12.35 -3.98
C PHE A 285 3.25 12.84 -2.54
N SER A 286 3.56 14.09 -2.22
CA SER A 286 3.37 14.57 -0.86
C SER A 286 1.89 14.54 -0.46
N ASN A 287 1.65 14.28 0.83
CA ASN A 287 0.29 14.26 1.37
C ASN A 287 -0.47 15.56 1.06
N ASP A 288 0.18 16.71 1.20
CA ASP A 288 -0.45 18.00 0.96
C ASP A 288 -0.84 18.20 -0.50
N THR A 289 0.08 17.91 -1.43
CA THR A 289 -0.19 18.00 -2.88
C THR A 289 -1.32 17.06 -3.30
N SER A 290 -1.24 15.80 -2.85
CA SER A 290 -2.23 14.77 -3.19
C SER A 290 -3.60 15.07 -2.59
N THR A 291 -3.64 15.57 -1.38
CA THR A 291 -4.87 16.01 -0.70
C THR A 291 -5.53 17.16 -1.43
N GLN A 292 -4.74 18.18 -1.82
CA GLN A 292 -5.27 19.32 -2.58
C GLN A 292 -5.76 18.89 -3.98
N LYS A 293 -5.02 18.00 -4.65
CA LYS A 293 -5.43 17.44 -5.95
C LYS A 293 -6.76 16.69 -5.85
N LEU A 294 -6.91 15.85 -4.81
CA LEU A 294 -8.15 15.11 -4.55
C LEU A 294 -9.31 16.07 -4.29
N LYS A 295 -9.12 17.02 -3.40
CA LYS A 295 -10.14 18.01 -3.05
C LYS A 295 -10.59 18.79 -4.27
N ASN A 296 -9.68 19.36 -5.04
CA ASN A 296 -9.98 20.13 -6.25
C ASN A 296 -10.78 19.31 -7.27
N TYR A 297 -10.42 18.05 -7.46
CA TYR A 297 -11.13 17.15 -8.36
C TYR A 297 -12.57 16.89 -7.89
N LEU A 298 -12.75 16.58 -6.60
CA LEU A 298 -14.07 16.30 -6.04
C LEU A 298 -14.97 17.54 -5.94
N GLU A 299 -14.39 18.72 -5.72
CA GLU A 299 -15.12 20.00 -5.80
C GLU A 299 -15.67 20.24 -7.20
N LYS A 300 -14.83 20.05 -8.25
CA LYS A 300 -15.28 20.13 -9.64
C LYS A 300 -16.38 19.12 -9.95
N LEU A 301 -16.27 17.90 -9.47
CA LEU A 301 -17.32 16.88 -9.61
C LEU A 301 -18.64 17.31 -8.98
N LEU A 302 -18.61 17.87 -7.77
CA LEU A 302 -19.82 18.36 -7.07
C LEU A 302 -20.45 19.52 -7.83
N ILE A 303 -19.66 20.50 -8.25
CA ILE A 303 -20.15 21.66 -9.02
C ILE A 303 -20.77 21.20 -10.35
N HIS A 304 -20.11 20.29 -11.07
CA HIS A 304 -20.64 19.74 -12.33
C HIS A 304 -21.99 19.03 -12.13
N LYS A 305 -22.18 18.40 -10.99
CA LYS A 305 -23.45 17.76 -10.61
C LYS A 305 -24.50 18.76 -10.05
N GLY A 306 -24.22 20.06 -10.01
CA GLY A 306 -25.13 21.11 -9.53
C GLY A 306 -25.21 21.25 -8.00
N TYR A 307 -24.25 20.66 -7.26
CA TYR A 307 -24.20 20.78 -5.81
C TYR A 307 -23.32 21.95 -5.36
N ASN A 308 -23.62 22.49 -4.17
CA ASN A 308 -22.70 23.40 -3.48
C ASN A 308 -21.59 22.62 -2.76
N LEU A 309 -20.61 23.34 -2.19
CA LEU A 309 -19.46 22.74 -1.51
C LEU A 309 -19.62 22.70 0.02
N LYS A 310 -20.85 22.90 0.55
CA LYS A 310 -21.10 22.86 2.00
C LYS A 310 -20.85 21.46 2.58
N GLY A 311 -20.37 21.43 3.81
CA GLY A 311 -20.03 20.23 4.55
C GLY A 311 -18.54 20.14 4.85
N GLU A 312 -18.19 19.33 5.82
CA GLU A 312 -16.84 19.15 6.30
C GLU A 312 -16.06 18.18 5.41
N TRP A 313 -14.77 18.47 5.19
CA TRP A 313 -13.87 17.64 4.42
C TRP A 313 -12.91 16.86 5.36
N PHE A 314 -12.98 15.54 5.29
CA PHE A 314 -12.16 14.64 6.08
C PHE A 314 -10.94 14.20 5.23
N LEU A 315 -9.93 15.04 5.19
CA LEU A 315 -8.76 14.85 4.32
C LEU A 315 -7.49 14.45 5.09
N LYS A 316 -7.56 14.35 6.42
CA LYS A 316 -6.45 13.91 7.27
C LYS A 316 -6.24 12.40 7.11
N ASP A 317 -4.99 11.96 7.17
CA ASP A 317 -4.57 10.55 7.18
C ASP A 317 -5.09 9.68 6.03
N LEU A 318 -5.32 10.29 4.85
CA LEU A 318 -5.81 9.60 3.66
C LEU A 318 -4.92 8.42 3.24
N SER A 319 -3.60 8.48 3.48
CA SER A 319 -2.69 7.36 3.21
C SER A 319 -3.11 6.08 3.93
N THR A 320 -3.50 6.19 5.19
CA THR A 320 -3.95 5.05 6.02
C THR A 320 -5.39 4.67 5.70
N ARG A 321 -6.27 5.66 5.60
CA ARG A 321 -7.71 5.46 5.40
C ARG A 321 -8.04 4.86 4.04
N LEU A 322 -7.34 5.27 2.98
CA LEU A 322 -7.48 4.69 1.64
C LEU A 322 -6.79 3.33 1.50
N CYS A 323 -5.78 3.01 2.30
CA CYS A 323 -5.13 1.70 2.25
C CYS A 323 -6.01 0.56 2.78
N GLY A 324 -7.08 0.85 3.51
CA GLY A 324 -7.98 -0.18 4.07
C GLY A 324 -7.32 -1.09 5.12
N HIS A 325 -6.10 -0.76 5.55
CA HIS A 325 -5.33 -1.59 6.50
C HIS A 325 -5.61 -1.24 7.97
N GLY A 326 -6.53 -0.32 8.21
CA GLY A 326 -6.72 0.29 9.53
C GLY A 326 -7.27 -0.62 10.63
N ASN A 327 -7.90 -1.76 10.34
CA ASN A 327 -8.32 -2.69 11.41
C ASN A 327 -8.77 -4.05 10.85
N ILE A 328 -8.40 -5.13 11.53
CA ILE A 328 -8.90 -6.50 11.29
C ILE A 328 -10.44 -6.55 11.36
N ASN A 329 -11.05 -5.67 12.10
CA ASN A 329 -12.50 -5.52 12.20
C ASN A 329 -13.16 -5.04 10.88
N SER A 330 -12.41 -4.52 9.93
CA SER A 330 -12.93 -4.13 8.62
C SER A 330 -13.48 -5.31 7.80
N PHE A 331 -13.01 -6.54 8.05
CA PHE A 331 -13.52 -7.73 7.36
C PHE A 331 -14.99 -8.05 7.72
N GLN A 332 -15.50 -7.61 8.85
CA GLN A 332 -16.89 -7.89 9.24
C GLN A 332 -17.91 -7.09 8.41
N ILE A 333 -17.55 -5.88 7.96
CA ILE A 333 -18.41 -5.05 7.10
C ILE A 333 -18.62 -5.73 5.73
N TYR A 334 -17.65 -6.51 5.24
CA TYR A 334 -17.76 -7.19 3.94
C TYR A 334 -18.85 -8.25 3.87
N TYR A 335 -19.37 -8.70 5.00
CA TYR A 335 -20.30 -9.82 5.07
C TYR A 335 -21.64 -9.49 5.74
N ASN A 336 -21.77 -8.31 6.37
CA ASN A 336 -22.95 -7.98 7.14
C ASN A 336 -23.64 -6.69 6.63
N GLU A 337 -24.87 -6.86 6.12
CA GLU A 337 -25.68 -5.75 5.60
C GLU A 337 -25.99 -4.70 6.67
N ASN A 338 -26.29 -5.12 7.90
CA ASN A 338 -26.62 -4.21 8.98
C ASN A 338 -25.46 -3.27 9.28
N TYR A 339 -24.23 -3.79 9.35
CA TYR A 339 -23.05 -2.94 9.53
C TYR A 339 -22.84 -1.96 8.39
N PHE A 340 -23.18 -2.33 7.16
CA PHE A 340 -23.08 -1.44 6.01
C PHE A 340 -24.02 -0.24 6.17
N TYR A 341 -25.30 -0.48 6.47
CA TYR A 341 -26.26 0.60 6.67
C TYR A 341 -26.00 1.42 7.93
N ASP A 342 -25.66 0.77 9.04
CA ASP A 342 -25.29 1.43 10.30
C ASP A 342 -24.12 2.38 10.12
N TRP A 343 -23.16 2.01 9.27
CA TRP A 343 -22.03 2.87 8.94
C TRP A 343 -22.51 4.20 8.30
N PHE A 344 -23.41 4.13 7.32
CA PHE A 344 -23.95 5.33 6.67
C PHE A 344 -24.80 6.18 7.61
N GLU A 345 -25.61 5.57 8.46
CA GLU A 345 -26.38 6.31 9.47
C GLU A 345 -25.48 7.03 10.48
N LYS A 346 -24.34 6.45 10.83
CA LYS A 346 -23.35 7.13 11.66
C LYS A 346 -22.62 8.22 10.89
N ALA A 347 -22.24 7.96 9.65
CA ALA A 347 -21.56 8.94 8.80
C ALA A 347 -22.40 10.20 8.56
N LYS A 348 -23.75 10.10 8.54
CA LYS A 348 -24.64 11.25 8.47
C LYS A 348 -24.59 12.15 9.72
N LYS A 349 -24.30 11.57 10.87
CA LYS A 349 -24.26 12.27 12.17
C LYS A 349 -22.92 12.93 12.47
N VAL A 350 -21.93 12.71 11.62
CA VAL A 350 -20.61 13.31 11.76
C VAL A 350 -20.71 14.79 11.41
N GLN A 351 -20.82 15.64 12.42
CA GLN A 351 -20.82 17.10 12.33
C GLN A 351 -19.72 17.64 13.26
N ASP A 352 -19.07 18.70 12.82
CA ASP A 352 -18.15 19.60 13.55
C ASP A 352 -17.58 19.06 14.87
N ASN A 353 -16.35 18.66 14.94
CA ASN A 353 -15.54 18.13 16.06
C ASN A 353 -15.25 16.63 16.07
N PHE A 354 -15.16 16.02 14.92
CA PHE A 354 -14.79 14.63 14.84
C PHE A 354 -13.25 14.51 14.87
N ASP A 355 -12.72 14.15 16.02
CA ASP A 355 -11.38 13.60 16.12
C ASP A 355 -11.43 12.19 15.53
N CYS A 356 -11.02 12.09 14.26
CA CYS A 356 -11.24 10.92 13.38
C CYS A 356 -10.65 9.61 13.90
N GLU A 357 -9.82 9.63 14.91
CA GLU A 357 -8.99 8.47 15.23
C GLU A 357 -9.64 7.48 16.20
N ASP A 358 -10.46 7.92 17.16
CA ASP A 358 -10.87 7.00 18.20
C ASP A 358 -12.32 6.51 18.12
N ASP A 359 -13.29 7.32 17.68
CA ASP A 359 -14.70 6.97 17.81
C ASP A 359 -15.34 6.37 16.54
N PHE A 360 -14.94 6.78 15.34
CA PHE A 360 -15.52 6.26 14.10
C PHE A 360 -14.88 4.93 13.67
N TYR A 361 -13.60 4.74 13.97
CA TYR A 361 -12.86 3.52 13.69
C TYR A 361 -12.70 2.60 14.91
N SER A 362 -12.92 3.10 16.13
CA SER A 362 -13.03 2.32 17.35
C SER A 362 -14.44 1.76 17.52
N PHE A 363 -14.88 0.91 16.62
CA PHE A 363 -15.95 -0.03 16.95
C PHE A 363 -15.41 -0.97 18.04
N LYS A 364 -15.57 -0.59 19.29
CA LYS A 364 -15.54 -1.56 20.39
C LYS A 364 -16.69 -2.53 20.14
N ILE A 365 -16.39 -3.63 19.50
CA ILE A 365 -17.30 -4.77 19.40
C ILE A 365 -17.46 -5.29 20.81
N LYS A 366 -18.56 -4.92 21.47
CA LYS A 366 -18.95 -5.48 22.75
C LYS A 366 -19.28 -6.98 22.66
N ASP A 367 -19.53 -7.50 21.48
CA ASP A 367 -19.83 -8.89 21.23
C ASP A 367 -18.89 -9.43 20.15
N LYS A 368 -17.80 -10.06 20.55
CA LYS A 368 -17.03 -10.96 19.69
C LYS A 368 -17.91 -12.18 19.41
N PRO A 369 -18.47 -12.37 18.22
CA PRO A 369 -18.78 -13.74 17.83
C PRO A 369 -17.43 -14.43 17.67
N ASN A 370 -17.24 -15.49 18.41
CA ASN A 370 -16.10 -16.39 18.38
C ASN A 370 -15.89 -17.04 17.01
N PHE A 371 -15.62 -16.22 15.97
CA PHE A 371 -15.42 -16.72 14.61
C PHE A 371 -14.07 -17.46 14.49
N TYR A 372 -13.03 -16.96 15.16
CA TYR A 372 -11.75 -17.67 15.24
C TYR A 372 -11.83 -18.94 16.07
N THR A 373 -12.57 -18.96 17.17
CA THR A 373 -12.81 -20.18 17.95
C THR A 373 -13.68 -21.19 17.21
N LYS A 374 -14.62 -20.77 16.34
CA LYS A 374 -15.40 -21.68 15.50
C LYS A 374 -14.57 -22.29 14.37
N ILE A 375 -13.65 -21.52 13.74
CA ILE A 375 -12.76 -22.07 12.70
C ILE A 375 -11.71 -22.99 13.35
N LEU A 376 -11.07 -22.56 14.43
CA LEU A 376 -10.12 -23.41 15.17
C LEU A 376 -10.79 -24.65 15.79
N GLY A 377 -12.05 -24.56 16.22
CA GLY A 377 -12.83 -25.70 16.69
C GLY A 377 -13.12 -26.69 15.55
N LYS A 378 -13.59 -26.22 14.40
CA LYS A 378 -13.85 -27.09 13.22
C LYS A 378 -12.57 -27.72 12.68
N THR A 379 -11.43 -27.01 12.68
CA THR A 379 -10.14 -27.56 12.24
C THR A 379 -9.59 -28.57 13.24
N LYS A 380 -9.79 -28.38 14.56
CA LYS A 380 -9.46 -29.39 15.59
C LYS A 380 -10.32 -30.65 15.48
N ASP A 381 -11.60 -30.49 15.19
CA ASP A 381 -12.52 -31.64 15.01
C ASP A 381 -12.24 -32.39 13.71
N LEU A 382 -11.81 -31.69 12.65
CA LEU A 382 -11.36 -32.33 11.39
C LEU A 382 -10.05 -33.10 11.59
N LEU A 383 -9.08 -32.51 12.32
CA LEU A 383 -7.82 -33.18 12.65
C LEU A 383 -8.04 -34.39 13.56
N LYS A 384 -8.95 -34.34 14.53
CA LYS A 384 -9.31 -35.49 15.36
C LYS A 384 -10.02 -36.60 14.56
N LYS A 385 -10.74 -36.27 13.49
CA LYS A 385 -11.36 -37.27 12.58
C LYS A 385 -10.36 -37.90 11.60
N LEU A 386 -9.28 -37.19 11.27
CA LEU A 386 -8.22 -37.71 10.39
C LEU A 386 -7.15 -38.52 11.14
N MET A 387 -7.13 -38.43 12.47
CA MET A 387 -6.21 -39.19 13.35
C MET A 387 -6.88 -40.43 14.01
N LYS A 388 -8.10 -40.72 13.67
CA LYS A 388 -8.78 -41.99 13.94
C LYS A 388 -8.92 -42.81 12.68
#